data_fa21de3aec812e7178a7ff22b5572398
#
_entry.id   fa21de3aec812e7178a7ff22b5572398
#
_cell.length_a   1.000
_cell.length_b   1.000
_cell.length_c   1.000
_cell.angle_alpha   90.00
_cell.angle_beta   90.00
_cell.angle_gamma   90.00
#
_symmetry.space_group_name_H-M   'P 1'
#
loop_
_entity.id
_entity.type
_entity.pdbx_description
1 polymer ?
#
loop_
_entity_poly.entity_id
_entity_poly.type
_entity_poly.pdbx_seq_one_letter_code
_entity_poly.pdbx_strand_id
1 'polypeptide(L)'
;MTQKILSGLHLAAWYGMAPNMPSDKPVCNVYALPTPRGVVLIDCGPAYTFSLVEQNLGLLGFSPSDVKYALLTHPHMDHCGAGHLFQKAGTKLFASPYTAMVMEKEPRQVLYEDPAQVVPTRVDQVVPQEGRLDVGGLAVRVLFTPGHTPGCTSYLVGVGQEKCLFSGDLVVPVDRGVCPMGWAGSVGFSRESTLVSLKKMAGLDFQHLLGGHGYVIGDGKSCLERTIQFWERGTIGPTNPFVLKNGKTLEKIS
;
A
#
# COMPACT_ATOMS: atom_id res chain seq x y z
N MET A 1 5.28 17.36 6.18
CA MET A 1 5.37 16.95 7.61
C MET A 1 5.11 15.46 7.70
N THR A 2 5.96 14.69 8.39
CA THR A 2 5.66 13.29 8.73
C THR A 2 4.49 13.26 9.71
N GLN A 3 3.58 12.31 9.55
CA GLN A 3 2.57 12.05 10.55
C GLN A 3 2.97 10.81 11.34
N LYS A 4 3.16 10.95 12.65
CA LYS A 4 3.33 9.82 13.56
C LYS A 4 1.97 9.14 13.75
N ILE A 5 1.90 7.85 13.40
CA ILE A 5 0.70 7.02 13.60
C ILE A 5 0.75 6.38 14.98
N LEU A 6 1.84 5.65 15.24
CA LEU A 6 2.16 5.01 16.52
C LEU A 6 3.62 5.26 16.87
N SER A 7 4.02 4.93 18.10
CA SER A 7 5.45 4.90 18.44
C SER A 7 6.15 3.84 17.59
N GLY A 8 7.03 4.25 16.67
CA GLY A 8 7.73 3.35 15.75
C GLY A 8 7.00 3.11 14.41
N LEU A 9 5.93 3.86 14.12
CA LEU A 9 5.26 3.84 12.81
C LEU A 9 4.92 5.27 12.37
N HIS A 10 5.38 5.63 11.19
CA HIS A 10 5.22 6.95 10.62
C HIS A 10 4.68 6.87 9.20
N LEU A 11 3.94 7.90 8.80
CA LEU A 11 3.52 8.10 7.42
C LEU A 11 4.53 9.05 6.75
N ALA A 12 5.29 8.54 5.78
CA ALA A 12 6.33 9.27 5.08
C ALA A 12 5.83 9.99 3.82
N ALA A 13 4.74 9.51 3.23
CA ALA A 13 3.99 10.19 2.16
C ALA A 13 2.52 9.76 2.21
N TRP A 14 1.61 10.63 1.83
CA TRP A 14 0.18 10.31 1.65
C TRP A 14 -0.51 11.36 0.76
N TYR A 15 -1.67 11.01 0.23
CA TYR A 15 -2.52 11.93 -0.50
C TYR A 15 -2.88 13.15 0.37
N GLY A 16 -2.62 14.36 -0.11
CA GLY A 16 -2.89 15.61 0.62
C GLY A 16 -1.67 16.24 1.31
N MET A 17 -0.49 15.61 1.31
CA MET A 17 0.72 16.19 1.89
C MET A 17 1.39 17.27 1.07
N ALA A 18 1.20 17.26 -0.22
CA ALA A 18 1.91 18.17 -1.12
C ALA A 18 0.95 19.19 -1.71
N PRO A 19 0.90 20.41 -1.18
CA PRO A 19 0.04 21.47 -1.71
C PRO A 19 0.35 21.85 -3.16
N ASN A 20 1.50 21.43 -3.68
CA ASN A 20 1.95 21.68 -5.05
C ASN A 20 1.92 20.43 -5.95
N MET A 21 1.42 19.29 -5.46
CA MET A 21 1.24 18.11 -6.31
C MET A 21 -0.01 18.29 -7.17
N PRO A 22 0.07 17.93 -8.45
CA PRO A 22 -1.13 17.87 -9.29
C PRO A 22 -2.19 17.01 -8.60
N SER A 23 -3.40 17.53 -8.43
CA SER A 23 -4.51 16.83 -7.77
C SER A 23 -5.00 15.58 -8.53
N ASP A 24 -4.48 15.38 -9.72
CA ASP A 24 -4.80 14.28 -10.65
C ASP A 24 -3.78 13.12 -10.59
N LYS A 25 -2.67 13.27 -9.83
CA LYS A 25 -1.65 12.23 -9.72
C LYS A 25 -1.88 11.35 -8.50
N PRO A 26 -1.94 10.01 -8.67
CA PRO A 26 -2.10 9.09 -7.56
C PRO A 26 -0.84 9.10 -6.67
N VAL A 27 -1.05 9.19 -5.38
CA VAL A 27 0.00 9.07 -4.35
C VAL A 27 -0.47 8.08 -3.30
N CYS A 28 0.26 7.02 -3.08
CA CYS A 28 -0.06 6.08 -2.01
C CYS A 28 0.45 6.56 -0.65
N ASN A 29 -0.06 5.94 0.39
CA ASN A 29 0.50 6.01 1.72
C ASN A 29 1.83 5.22 1.77
N VAL A 30 2.93 5.90 2.04
CA VAL A 30 4.23 5.27 2.28
C VAL A 30 4.45 5.21 3.79
N TYR A 31 4.50 4.02 4.35
CA TYR A 31 4.69 3.83 5.79
C TYR A 31 6.15 3.54 6.10
N ALA A 32 6.69 4.23 7.10
CA ALA A 32 8.07 4.05 7.57
C ALA A 32 8.08 3.46 8.98
N LEU A 33 8.79 2.35 9.14
CA LEU A 33 9.00 1.63 10.39
C LEU A 33 10.50 1.63 10.73
N PRO A 34 10.96 2.54 11.58
CA PRO A 34 12.32 2.50 12.10
C PRO A 34 12.59 1.21 12.88
N THR A 35 13.71 0.57 12.60
CA THR A 35 14.20 -0.63 13.30
C THR A 35 15.65 -0.42 13.74
N PRO A 36 16.21 -1.27 14.61
CA PRO A 36 17.63 -1.20 14.95
C PRO A 36 18.59 -1.40 13.77
N ARG A 37 18.11 -1.93 12.65
CA ARG A 37 18.91 -2.21 11.44
C ARG A 37 18.62 -1.25 10.28
N GLY A 38 17.94 -0.15 10.54
CA GLY A 38 17.53 0.84 9.55
C GLY A 38 16.01 0.94 9.41
N VAL A 39 15.54 1.60 8.38
CA VAL A 39 14.10 1.81 8.13
C VAL A 39 13.56 0.72 7.21
N VAL A 40 12.39 0.20 7.53
CA VAL A 40 11.56 -0.63 6.64
C VAL A 40 10.44 0.24 6.11
N LEU A 41 10.25 0.27 4.79
CA LEU A 41 9.08 0.88 4.17
C LEU A 41 8.03 -0.17 3.84
N ILE A 42 6.76 0.21 3.93
CA ILE A 42 5.67 -0.46 3.23
C ILE A 42 5.26 0.46 2.09
N ASP A 43 5.42 -0.03 0.87
CA ASP A 43 5.40 0.69 -0.39
C ASP A 43 6.46 1.80 -0.50
N CYS A 44 6.67 2.30 -1.72
CA CYS A 44 7.73 3.27 -2.03
C CYS A 44 7.18 4.61 -2.53
N GLY A 45 5.91 4.66 -2.90
CA GLY A 45 5.35 5.78 -3.63
C GLY A 45 5.75 5.81 -5.12
N PRO A 46 5.17 6.71 -5.90
CA PRO A 46 5.59 6.98 -7.26
C PRO A 46 6.94 7.71 -7.28
N ALA A 47 7.68 7.59 -8.38
CA ALA A 47 9.01 8.19 -8.50
C ALA A 47 9.02 9.71 -8.28
N TYR A 48 7.96 10.41 -8.68
CA TYR A 48 7.86 11.87 -8.50
C TYR A 48 7.63 12.31 -7.04
N THR A 49 7.33 11.39 -6.12
CA THR A 49 7.24 11.69 -4.68
C THR A 49 8.51 11.32 -3.90
N PHE A 50 9.53 10.78 -4.55
CA PHE A 50 10.75 10.33 -3.86
C PHE A 50 11.37 11.43 -2.99
N SER A 51 11.51 12.66 -3.53
CA SER A 51 12.06 13.80 -2.77
C SER A 51 11.20 14.18 -1.57
N LEU A 52 9.88 13.99 -1.64
CA LEU A 52 8.98 14.22 -0.50
C LEU A 52 9.20 13.17 0.58
N VAL A 53 9.31 11.89 0.20
CA VAL A 53 9.63 10.81 1.15
C VAL A 53 10.99 11.05 1.80
N GLU A 54 12.01 11.44 1.00
CA GLU A 54 13.34 11.80 1.49
C GLU A 54 13.29 12.93 2.53
N GLN A 55 12.60 14.04 2.24
CA GLN A 55 12.43 15.14 3.17
C GLN A 55 11.76 14.69 4.47
N ASN A 56 10.74 13.86 4.36
CA ASN A 56 10.01 13.37 5.52
C ASN A 56 10.80 12.37 6.34
N LEU A 57 11.60 11.52 5.73
CA LEU A 57 12.59 10.68 6.43
C LEU A 57 13.61 11.56 7.16
N GLY A 58 14.08 12.65 6.53
CA GLY A 58 14.98 13.63 7.16
C GLY A 58 14.43 14.24 8.43
N LEU A 59 13.11 14.52 8.50
CA LEU A 59 12.44 15.00 9.72
C LEU A 59 12.44 13.95 10.86
N LEU A 60 12.61 12.67 10.53
CA LEU A 60 12.76 11.58 11.50
C LEU A 60 14.24 11.28 11.82
N GLY A 61 15.18 12.01 11.21
CA GLY A 61 16.61 11.78 11.37
C GLY A 61 17.18 10.69 10.47
N PHE A 62 16.47 10.30 9.40
CA PHE A 62 16.89 9.29 8.44
C PHE A 62 17.10 9.89 7.05
N SER A 63 17.92 9.21 6.26
CA SER A 63 18.12 9.47 4.83
C SER A 63 17.60 8.28 4.00
N PRO A 64 17.47 8.39 2.67
CA PRO A 64 17.13 7.25 1.84
C PRO A 64 18.12 6.08 1.98
N SER A 65 19.38 6.33 2.32
CA SER A 65 20.38 5.28 2.56
C SER A 65 20.17 4.50 3.87
N ASP A 66 19.35 5.02 4.79
CA ASP A 66 18.94 4.33 6.01
C ASP A 66 17.75 3.40 5.77
N VAL A 67 17.05 3.55 4.65
CA VAL A 67 16.01 2.62 4.21
C VAL A 67 16.67 1.34 3.72
N LYS A 68 16.60 0.29 4.50
CA LYS A 68 17.26 -0.99 4.16
C LYS A 68 16.33 -1.94 3.42
N TYR A 69 15.03 -1.81 3.64
CA TYR A 69 14.04 -2.72 3.07
C TYR A 69 12.77 -1.98 2.68
N ALA A 70 12.16 -2.40 1.58
CA ALA A 70 10.82 -1.97 1.19
C ALA A 70 9.96 -3.19 0.84
N LEU A 71 8.85 -3.33 1.51
CA LEU A 71 7.86 -4.38 1.31
C LEU A 71 6.76 -3.83 0.41
N LEU A 72 6.68 -4.32 -0.83
CA LEU A 72 5.72 -3.83 -1.82
C LEU A 72 4.43 -4.63 -1.75
N THR A 73 3.30 -3.92 -1.67
CA THR A 73 1.98 -4.56 -1.56
C THR A 73 1.48 -5.09 -2.89
N HIS A 74 1.70 -4.35 -3.97
CA HIS A 74 1.28 -4.71 -5.32
C HIS A 74 2.02 -3.86 -6.38
N PRO A 75 1.91 -4.18 -7.70
CA PRO A 75 2.79 -3.59 -8.71
C PRO A 75 2.36 -2.23 -9.25
N HIS A 76 1.34 -1.54 -8.72
CA HIS A 76 0.95 -0.24 -9.27
C HIS A 76 2.03 0.83 -9.03
N MET A 77 2.13 1.75 -9.99
CA MET A 77 3.21 2.73 -10.04
C MET A 77 3.24 3.66 -8.83
N ASP A 78 2.09 4.02 -8.32
CA ASP A 78 1.97 4.87 -7.13
C ASP A 78 2.41 4.16 -5.84
N HIS A 79 2.61 2.84 -5.87
CA HIS A 79 3.14 2.02 -4.77
C HIS A 79 4.60 1.63 -4.97
N CYS A 80 4.98 1.22 -6.17
CA CYS A 80 6.31 0.66 -6.44
C CYS A 80 7.20 1.56 -7.30
N GLY A 81 6.70 2.67 -7.85
CA GLY A 81 7.38 3.46 -8.86
C GLY A 81 8.72 4.07 -8.42
N ALA A 82 8.86 4.44 -7.14
CA ALA A 82 10.12 4.92 -6.59
C ALA A 82 11.10 3.79 -6.23
N GLY A 83 10.74 2.52 -6.40
CA GLY A 83 11.57 1.38 -5.99
C GLY A 83 12.98 1.43 -6.54
N HIS A 84 13.16 1.76 -7.83
CA HIS A 84 14.47 1.90 -8.47
C HIS A 84 15.35 3.02 -7.86
N LEU A 85 14.73 4.08 -7.31
CA LEU A 85 15.44 5.17 -6.63
C LEU A 85 15.91 4.73 -5.24
N PHE A 86 15.07 4.01 -4.52
CA PHE A 86 15.45 3.42 -3.23
C PHE A 86 16.53 2.35 -3.41
N GLN A 87 16.46 1.50 -4.45
CA GLN A 87 17.54 0.54 -4.75
C GLN A 87 18.88 1.24 -5.01
N LYS A 88 18.89 2.37 -5.73
CA LYS A 88 20.11 3.17 -5.90
C LYS A 88 20.68 3.70 -4.57
N ALA A 89 19.81 3.90 -3.57
CA ALA A 89 20.22 4.28 -2.22
C ALA A 89 20.62 3.08 -1.33
N GLY A 90 20.51 1.83 -1.83
CA GLY A 90 20.89 0.61 -1.12
C GLY A 90 19.74 -0.18 -0.50
N THR A 91 18.49 0.19 -0.76
CA THR A 91 17.29 -0.52 -0.28
C THR A 91 17.11 -1.84 -1.03
N LYS A 92 16.76 -2.90 -0.32
CA LYS A 92 16.31 -4.17 -0.91
C LYS A 92 14.79 -4.19 -1.03
N LEU A 93 14.29 -4.48 -2.23
CA LEU A 93 12.86 -4.58 -2.54
C LEU A 93 12.36 -6.01 -2.36
N PHE A 94 11.25 -6.14 -1.68
CA PHE A 94 10.55 -7.39 -1.40
C PHE A 94 9.15 -7.34 -2.02
N ALA A 95 8.75 -8.33 -2.79
CA ALA A 95 7.43 -8.39 -3.41
C ALA A 95 6.97 -9.82 -3.67
N SER A 96 5.66 -10.00 -3.92
CA SER A 96 5.12 -11.28 -4.38
C SER A 96 5.70 -11.67 -5.75
N PRO A 97 5.62 -12.97 -6.14
CA PRO A 97 6.09 -13.42 -7.46
C PRO A 97 5.44 -12.65 -8.62
N TYR A 98 4.14 -12.39 -8.53
CA TYR A 98 3.42 -11.64 -9.56
C TYR A 98 3.90 -10.19 -9.63
N THR A 99 3.99 -9.52 -8.49
CA THR A 99 4.47 -8.13 -8.43
C THR A 99 5.89 -8.01 -8.96
N ALA A 100 6.77 -8.93 -8.59
CA ALA A 100 8.15 -8.97 -9.10
C ALA A 100 8.21 -9.14 -10.62
N MET A 101 7.41 -10.07 -11.16
CA MET A 101 7.33 -10.31 -12.61
C MET A 101 6.83 -9.08 -13.37
N VAL A 102 5.76 -8.43 -12.86
CA VAL A 102 5.19 -7.24 -13.50
C VAL A 102 6.20 -6.08 -13.46
N MET A 103 6.83 -5.81 -12.33
CA MET A 103 7.80 -4.72 -12.20
C MET A 103 9.03 -4.89 -13.10
N GLU A 104 9.48 -6.13 -13.31
CA GLU A 104 10.68 -6.41 -14.10
C GLU A 104 10.38 -6.54 -15.60
N LYS A 105 9.31 -7.25 -15.96
CA LYS A 105 9.08 -7.68 -17.34
C LYS A 105 7.92 -7.00 -18.04
N GLU A 106 6.90 -6.60 -17.28
CA GLU A 106 5.68 -6.05 -17.83
C GLU A 106 5.28 -4.73 -17.15
N PRO A 107 6.18 -3.73 -17.09
CA PRO A 107 5.92 -2.48 -16.39
C PRO A 107 4.69 -1.73 -16.92
N ARG A 108 4.24 -2.01 -18.15
CA ARG A 108 3.00 -1.42 -18.71
C ARG A 108 1.73 -1.83 -17.96
N GLN A 109 1.73 -2.98 -17.27
CA GLN A 109 0.61 -3.41 -16.44
C GLN A 109 0.51 -2.62 -15.12
N VAL A 110 1.56 -1.87 -14.80
CA VAL A 110 1.70 -1.09 -13.56
C VAL A 110 1.04 0.27 -13.68
N LEU A 111 0.49 0.61 -14.87
CA LEU A 111 0.28 2.00 -15.27
C LEU A 111 -1.16 2.45 -15.34
N TYR A 112 -1.33 3.65 -14.78
CA TYR A 112 -2.39 4.61 -15.12
C TYR A 112 -1.87 5.81 -15.92
N GLU A 113 -0.54 5.95 -16.06
CA GLU A 113 0.12 7.12 -16.65
C GLU A 113 1.09 6.71 -17.76
N ASP A 114 1.77 7.70 -18.34
CA ASP A 114 2.68 7.54 -19.47
C ASP A 114 3.66 6.36 -19.27
N PRO A 115 3.60 5.33 -20.12
CA PRO A 115 4.51 4.20 -20.08
C PRO A 115 5.99 4.57 -20.08
N ALA A 116 6.34 5.74 -20.60
CA ALA A 116 7.72 6.23 -20.64
C ALA A 116 8.30 6.60 -19.26
N GLN A 117 7.43 6.76 -18.24
CA GLN A 117 7.86 7.12 -16.89
C GLN A 117 8.11 5.91 -16.00
N VAL A 118 7.80 4.70 -16.46
CA VAL A 118 8.02 3.48 -15.67
C VAL A 118 9.38 2.90 -15.96
N VAL A 119 10.16 2.78 -14.90
CA VAL A 119 11.47 2.15 -14.93
C VAL A 119 11.32 0.68 -14.55
N PRO A 120 11.59 -0.29 -15.46
CA PRO A 120 11.63 -1.69 -15.11
C PRO A 120 12.56 -1.90 -13.91
N THR A 121 12.05 -2.55 -12.87
CA THR A 121 12.75 -2.65 -11.60
C THR A 121 12.75 -4.10 -11.14
N ARG A 122 13.93 -4.68 -10.97
CA ARG A 122 14.08 -6.03 -10.44
C ARG A 122 13.88 -6.01 -8.93
N VAL A 123 13.05 -6.94 -8.44
CA VAL A 123 12.86 -7.16 -7.00
C VAL A 123 14.03 -7.99 -6.46
N ASP A 124 14.59 -7.59 -5.31
CA ASP A 124 15.74 -8.28 -4.70
C ASP A 124 15.35 -9.60 -4.07
N GLN A 125 14.16 -9.66 -3.48
CA GLN A 125 13.65 -10.86 -2.85
C GLN A 125 12.17 -11.07 -3.12
N VAL A 126 11.84 -12.23 -3.68
CA VAL A 126 10.46 -12.69 -3.81
C VAL A 126 10.01 -13.24 -2.45
N VAL A 127 8.92 -12.69 -1.92
CA VAL A 127 8.33 -13.15 -0.66
C VAL A 127 7.44 -14.37 -0.88
N PRO A 128 7.31 -15.27 0.12
CA PRO A 128 6.34 -16.35 0.04
C PRO A 128 4.92 -15.78 -0.01
N GLN A 129 3.99 -16.51 -0.61
CA GLN A 129 2.59 -16.10 -0.62
C GLN A 129 1.98 -16.05 0.80
N GLU A 130 2.42 -16.97 1.66
CA GLU A 130 2.04 -17.03 3.07
C GLU A 130 3.28 -17.33 3.91
N GLY A 131 3.35 -16.74 5.10
CA GLY A 131 4.45 -17.06 6.00
C GLY A 131 4.87 -15.91 6.90
N ARG A 132 6.10 -16.05 7.41
CA ARG A 132 6.73 -15.02 8.24
C ARG A 132 8.10 -14.70 7.68
N LEU A 133 8.47 -13.44 7.79
CA LEU A 133 9.79 -12.91 7.43
C LEU A 133 10.34 -12.13 8.60
N ASP A 134 11.65 -12.18 8.79
CA ASP A 134 12.38 -11.16 9.54
C ASP A 134 12.93 -10.14 8.55
N VAL A 135 12.53 -8.90 8.68
CA VAL A 135 12.95 -7.80 7.82
C VAL A 135 13.60 -6.73 8.69
N GLY A 136 14.91 -6.78 8.78
CA GLY A 136 15.65 -5.83 9.62
C GLY A 136 15.40 -5.95 11.13
N GLY A 137 15.02 -7.13 11.61
CA GLY A 137 14.60 -7.37 13.00
C GLY A 137 13.10 -7.15 13.24
N LEU A 138 12.36 -6.78 12.20
CA LEU A 138 10.91 -6.66 12.24
C LEU A 138 10.26 -7.98 11.83
N ALA A 139 9.50 -8.60 12.73
CA ALA A 139 8.73 -9.79 12.41
C ALA A 139 7.49 -9.43 11.60
N VAL A 140 7.46 -9.85 10.35
CA VAL A 140 6.39 -9.57 9.39
C VAL A 140 5.66 -10.87 9.04
N ARG A 141 4.34 -10.90 9.24
CA ARG A 141 3.51 -11.96 8.67
C ARG A 141 3.05 -11.55 7.27
N VAL A 142 3.40 -12.35 6.28
CA VAL A 142 3.03 -12.17 4.88
C VAL A 142 1.72 -12.88 4.62
N LEU A 143 0.80 -12.21 3.94
CA LEU A 143 -0.52 -12.71 3.60
C LEU A 143 -0.77 -12.48 2.11
N PHE A 144 -0.94 -13.54 1.35
CA PHE A 144 -1.39 -13.43 -0.02
C PHE A 144 -2.88 -13.05 -0.06
N THR A 145 -3.17 -11.87 -0.58
CA THR A 145 -4.50 -11.25 -0.56
C THR A 145 -4.86 -10.71 -1.95
N PRO A 146 -5.00 -11.60 -2.96
CA PRO A 146 -5.34 -11.18 -4.31
C PRO A 146 -6.72 -10.55 -4.36
N GLY A 147 -6.94 -9.69 -5.34
CA GLY A 147 -8.23 -9.08 -5.58
C GLY A 147 -8.13 -7.79 -6.36
N HIS A 148 -7.50 -6.75 -5.82
CA HIS A 148 -7.21 -5.51 -6.52
C HIS A 148 -6.22 -5.76 -7.69
N THR A 149 -5.17 -6.53 -7.43
CA THR A 149 -4.35 -7.19 -8.45
C THR A 149 -4.13 -8.65 -8.09
N PRO A 150 -3.72 -9.53 -9.04
CA PRO A 150 -3.39 -10.92 -8.75
C PRO A 150 -2.23 -11.09 -7.77
N GLY A 151 -1.38 -10.08 -7.63
CA GLY A 151 -0.18 -10.12 -6.78
C GLY A 151 -0.32 -9.44 -5.43
N CYS A 152 -1.50 -8.93 -5.09
CA CYS A 152 -1.68 -8.23 -3.82
C CYS A 152 -1.23 -9.05 -2.62
N THR A 153 -0.47 -8.39 -1.77
CA THR A 153 0.10 -8.93 -0.55
C THR A 153 -0.17 -7.97 0.59
N SER A 154 -0.72 -8.48 1.68
CA SER A 154 -0.89 -7.72 2.90
C SER A 154 0.17 -8.11 3.92
N TYR A 155 0.56 -7.18 4.77
CA TYR A 155 1.58 -7.39 5.80
C TYR A 155 0.99 -7.11 7.18
N LEU A 156 1.10 -8.08 8.09
CA LEU A 156 0.73 -7.89 9.49
C LEU A 156 1.99 -7.77 10.32
N VAL A 157 2.11 -6.64 11.02
CA VAL A 157 3.31 -6.26 11.77
C VAL A 157 2.93 -5.83 13.17
N GLY A 158 3.71 -6.27 14.16
CA GLY A 158 3.62 -5.74 15.52
C GLY A 158 4.40 -4.43 15.64
N VAL A 159 3.75 -3.39 16.17
CA VAL A 159 4.35 -2.08 16.46
C VAL A 159 4.10 -1.74 17.93
N GLY A 160 5.10 -1.92 18.78
CA GLY A 160 4.90 -1.89 20.23
C GLY A 160 3.97 -3.00 20.69
N GLN A 161 2.85 -2.65 21.32
CA GLN A 161 1.82 -3.60 21.74
C GLN A 161 0.67 -3.75 20.73
N GLU A 162 0.68 -2.95 19.68
CA GLU A 162 -0.37 -2.91 18.66
C GLU A 162 0.01 -3.76 17.45
N LYS A 163 -0.99 -4.29 16.75
CA LYS A 163 -0.82 -5.00 15.48
C LYS A 163 -1.42 -4.19 14.35
N CYS A 164 -0.62 -3.94 13.34
CA CYS A 164 -0.93 -3.15 12.17
C CYS A 164 -1.05 -4.05 10.94
N LEU A 165 -2.21 -4.00 10.28
CA LEU A 165 -2.45 -4.70 9.02
C LEU A 165 -2.36 -3.71 7.86
N PHE A 166 -1.32 -3.86 7.06
CA PHE A 166 -1.11 -3.09 5.83
C PHE A 166 -1.77 -3.84 4.67
N SER A 167 -2.84 -3.29 4.12
CA SER A 167 -3.68 -3.97 3.12
C SER A 167 -3.39 -3.57 1.67
N GLY A 168 -2.50 -2.60 1.45
CA GLY A 168 -2.38 -1.97 0.13
C GLY A 168 -3.75 -1.48 -0.35
N ASP A 169 -4.04 -1.68 -1.61
CA ASP A 169 -5.29 -1.25 -2.24
C ASP A 169 -6.40 -2.31 -2.25
N LEU A 170 -6.26 -3.36 -1.45
CA LEU A 170 -7.34 -4.35 -1.33
C LEU A 170 -8.62 -3.67 -0.82
N VAL A 171 -8.47 -2.76 0.14
CA VAL A 171 -9.50 -1.81 0.59
C VAL A 171 -8.88 -0.44 0.82
N VAL A 172 -9.66 0.61 0.58
CA VAL A 172 -9.22 2.00 0.76
C VAL A 172 -10.02 2.61 1.92
N PRO A 173 -9.42 2.77 3.10
CA PRO A 173 -10.09 3.36 4.25
C PRO A 173 -10.32 4.87 4.08
N VAL A 174 -11.46 5.25 3.54
CA VAL A 174 -11.83 6.68 3.31
C VAL A 174 -12.79 7.22 4.35
N ASP A 175 -13.40 6.33 5.15
CA ASP A 175 -14.38 6.64 6.16
C ASP A 175 -14.23 5.64 7.31
N ARG A 176 -14.77 5.98 8.48
CA ARG A 176 -14.77 5.11 9.67
C ARG A 176 -15.76 3.95 9.59
N GLY A 177 -16.63 3.94 8.57
CA GLY A 177 -17.69 2.96 8.39
C GLY A 177 -17.29 1.77 7.55
N VAL A 178 -17.42 1.90 6.24
CA VAL A 178 -17.19 0.86 5.25
C VAL A 178 -16.09 1.33 4.30
N CYS A 179 -15.12 0.45 4.05
CA CYS A 179 -14.04 0.75 3.13
C CYS A 179 -14.43 0.34 1.70
N PRO A 180 -14.32 1.22 0.69
CA PRO A 180 -14.39 0.79 -0.70
C PRO A 180 -13.26 -0.19 -1.03
N MET A 181 -13.51 -1.06 -2.00
CA MET A 181 -12.45 -1.84 -2.63
C MET A 181 -11.52 -0.91 -3.39
N GLY A 182 -10.28 -1.32 -3.58
CA GLY A 182 -9.36 -0.67 -4.48
C GLY A 182 -9.94 -0.58 -5.91
N TRP A 183 -9.33 0.23 -6.74
CA TRP A 183 -9.82 0.52 -8.10
C TRP A 183 -10.10 -0.73 -8.92
N ALA A 184 -11.34 -0.86 -9.38
CA ALA A 184 -11.82 -2.03 -10.12
C ALA A 184 -11.33 -2.08 -11.60
N GLY A 185 -10.65 -1.03 -12.08
CA GLY A 185 -10.04 -1.00 -13.41
C GLY A 185 -8.65 -1.64 -13.49
N SER A 186 -8.12 -2.14 -12.37
CA SER A 186 -6.82 -2.81 -12.35
C SER A 186 -6.82 -4.06 -13.20
N VAL A 187 -5.70 -4.32 -13.88
CA VAL A 187 -5.51 -5.57 -14.63
C VAL A 187 -5.59 -6.76 -13.67
N GLY A 188 -6.51 -7.67 -13.95
CA GLY A 188 -6.75 -8.85 -13.10
C GLY A 188 -7.53 -8.57 -11.81
N PHE A 189 -8.22 -7.42 -11.71
CA PHE A 189 -9.15 -7.18 -10.61
C PHE A 189 -10.22 -8.27 -10.51
N SER A 190 -10.46 -8.73 -9.30
CA SER A 190 -11.51 -9.70 -8.98
C SER A 190 -12.20 -9.34 -7.67
N ARG A 191 -13.48 -8.97 -7.77
CA ARG A 191 -14.32 -8.71 -6.59
C ARG A 191 -14.44 -9.95 -5.71
N GLU A 192 -14.58 -11.11 -6.30
CA GLU A 192 -14.69 -12.39 -5.58
C GLU A 192 -13.41 -12.67 -4.79
N SER A 193 -12.24 -12.58 -5.44
CA SER A 193 -10.94 -12.74 -4.77
C SER A 193 -10.74 -11.71 -3.67
N THR A 194 -11.18 -10.45 -3.88
CA THR A 194 -11.14 -9.41 -2.86
C THR A 194 -11.93 -9.84 -1.62
N LEU A 195 -13.19 -10.30 -1.78
CA LEU A 195 -14.01 -10.74 -0.65
C LEU A 195 -13.39 -11.93 0.10
N VAL A 196 -12.83 -12.90 -0.62
CA VAL A 196 -12.11 -14.03 -0.01
C VAL A 196 -10.93 -13.52 0.82
N SER A 197 -10.16 -12.58 0.27
CA SER A 197 -9.01 -11.97 0.94
C SER A 197 -9.42 -11.16 2.18
N LEU A 198 -10.51 -10.39 2.09
CA LEU A 198 -11.06 -9.64 3.23
C LEU A 198 -11.48 -10.57 4.38
N LYS A 199 -12.20 -11.67 4.06
CA LYS A 199 -12.59 -12.67 5.07
C LYS A 199 -11.39 -13.32 5.75
N LYS A 200 -10.35 -13.64 4.97
CA LYS A 200 -9.09 -14.15 5.50
C LYS A 200 -8.46 -13.16 6.48
N MET A 201 -8.40 -11.88 6.13
CA MET A 201 -7.84 -10.83 6.98
C MET A 201 -8.69 -10.61 8.25
N ALA A 202 -10.03 -10.65 8.15
CA ALA A 202 -10.92 -10.49 9.30
C ALA A 202 -10.74 -11.59 10.36
N GLY A 203 -10.25 -12.77 9.96
CA GLY A 203 -9.88 -13.86 10.87
C GLY A 203 -8.60 -13.61 11.68
N LEU A 204 -7.89 -12.50 11.45
CA LEU A 204 -6.65 -12.17 12.14
C LEU A 204 -6.92 -11.30 13.37
N ASP A 205 -5.95 -11.30 14.28
CA ASP A 205 -5.91 -10.40 15.41
C ASP A 205 -5.05 -9.18 15.05
N PHE A 206 -5.69 -8.01 14.89
CA PHE A 206 -5.07 -6.71 14.63
C PHE A 206 -5.97 -5.57 15.09
N GLN A 207 -5.39 -4.43 15.37
CA GLN A 207 -6.08 -3.21 15.79
C GLN A 207 -6.20 -2.21 14.63
N HIS A 208 -5.09 -1.95 13.94
CA HIS A 208 -5.02 -0.89 12.94
C HIS A 208 -5.07 -1.46 11.52
N LEU A 209 -5.97 -0.90 10.69
CA LEU A 209 -6.04 -1.14 9.25
C LEU A 209 -5.41 0.04 8.52
N LEU A 210 -4.37 -0.24 7.72
CA LEU A 210 -3.57 0.72 6.99
C LEU A 210 -3.64 0.40 5.50
N GLY A 211 -4.44 1.17 4.77
CA GLY A 211 -4.58 1.05 3.31
C GLY A 211 -3.46 1.74 2.55
N GLY A 212 -3.32 1.41 1.28
CA GLY A 212 -2.44 2.13 0.36
C GLY A 212 -2.90 3.56 0.13
N HIS A 213 -4.19 3.84 0.29
CA HIS A 213 -4.80 5.17 0.26
C HIS A 213 -5.75 5.36 1.44
N GLY A 214 -6.13 6.62 1.70
CA GLY A 214 -7.10 6.95 2.75
C GLY A 214 -6.50 7.06 4.14
N TYR A 215 -7.34 6.84 5.15
CA TYR A 215 -7.00 7.06 6.55
C TYR A 215 -6.49 5.78 7.23
N VAL A 216 -5.77 5.94 8.32
CA VAL A 216 -5.49 4.86 9.27
C VAL A 216 -6.71 4.65 10.15
N ILE A 217 -7.20 3.42 10.22
CA ILE A 217 -8.37 3.06 11.03
C ILE A 217 -7.90 2.30 12.27
N GLY A 218 -8.09 2.91 13.46
CA GLY A 218 -7.69 2.32 14.74
C GLY A 218 -8.57 1.14 15.19
N ASP A 219 -9.86 1.09 14.79
CA ASP A 219 -10.75 -0.06 14.94
C ASP A 219 -10.85 -0.83 13.61
N GLY A 220 -9.68 -1.24 13.13
CA GLY A 220 -9.52 -1.82 11.80
C GLY A 220 -10.29 -3.11 11.60
N LYS A 221 -10.36 -3.96 12.63
CA LYS A 221 -11.07 -5.24 12.54
C LYS A 221 -12.56 -5.05 12.35
N SER A 222 -13.21 -4.23 13.19
CA SER A 222 -14.64 -3.97 13.07
C SER A 222 -14.98 -3.22 11.77
N CYS A 223 -14.10 -2.33 11.33
CA CYS A 223 -14.25 -1.68 10.01
C CYS A 223 -14.23 -2.70 8.88
N LEU A 224 -13.32 -3.65 8.91
CA LEU A 224 -13.21 -4.70 7.91
C LEU A 224 -14.42 -5.64 7.91
N GLU A 225 -14.90 -6.02 9.08
CA GLU A 225 -16.10 -6.86 9.24
C GLU A 225 -17.35 -6.16 8.66
N ARG A 226 -17.56 -4.87 8.96
CA ARG A 226 -18.65 -4.08 8.35
C ARG A 226 -18.49 -3.98 6.83
N THR A 227 -17.26 -3.82 6.35
CA THR A 227 -16.96 -3.77 4.91
C THR A 227 -17.34 -5.08 4.21
N ILE A 228 -17.00 -6.22 4.81
CA ILE A 228 -17.37 -7.54 4.28
C ILE A 228 -18.89 -7.68 4.19
N GLN A 229 -19.60 -7.38 5.29
CA GLN A 229 -21.07 -7.46 5.33
C GLN A 229 -21.74 -6.58 4.27
N PHE A 230 -21.21 -5.37 4.07
CA PHE A 230 -21.70 -4.45 3.07
C PHE A 230 -21.51 -4.99 1.64
N TRP A 231 -20.33 -5.51 1.33
CA TRP A 231 -20.01 -6.06 0.01
C TRP A 231 -20.73 -7.38 -0.28
N GLU A 232 -21.02 -8.20 0.75
CA GLU A 232 -21.79 -9.44 0.61
C GLU A 232 -23.26 -9.19 0.25
N ARG A 233 -23.85 -8.13 0.79
CA ARG A 233 -25.25 -7.78 0.51
C ARG A 233 -25.50 -7.33 -0.93
N GLY A 234 -24.47 -7.15 -1.72
CA GLY A 234 -24.59 -6.85 -3.15
C GLY A 234 -25.22 -5.50 -3.49
N THR A 235 -25.34 -4.61 -2.54
CA THR A 235 -26.05 -3.32 -2.66
C THR A 235 -25.31 -2.28 -3.50
N ILE A 236 -24.09 -2.56 -3.93
CA ILE A 236 -23.36 -1.69 -4.86
C ILE A 236 -23.03 -2.47 -6.12
N GLY A 237 -23.43 -1.90 -7.25
CA GLY A 237 -22.94 -2.32 -8.56
C GLY A 237 -21.41 -2.26 -8.65
N PRO A 238 -20.80 -2.71 -9.75
CA PRO A 238 -19.35 -2.82 -9.91
C PRO A 238 -18.60 -1.49 -9.88
N THR A 239 -19.27 -0.40 -9.61
CA THR A 239 -18.69 0.94 -9.61
C THR A 239 -18.08 1.25 -8.25
N ASN A 240 -16.76 1.46 -8.26
CA ASN A 240 -16.06 2.19 -7.22
C ASN A 240 -16.84 3.51 -6.95
N PRO A 241 -17.28 3.80 -5.70
CA PRO A 241 -17.93 5.07 -5.39
C PRO A 241 -17.07 6.31 -5.68
N PHE A 242 -15.80 6.10 -6.00
CA PHE A 242 -14.84 7.10 -6.44
C PHE A 242 -14.55 6.98 -7.94
N VAL A 243 -15.57 7.07 -8.78
CA VAL A 243 -15.36 7.25 -10.21
C VAL A 243 -14.91 8.69 -10.45
N LEU A 244 -13.68 8.84 -10.91
CA LEU A 244 -13.24 10.11 -11.50
C LEU A 244 -14.08 10.37 -12.75
N LYS A 245 -15.15 11.15 -12.65
CA LYS A 245 -15.79 11.75 -13.80
C LYS A 245 -14.91 12.90 -14.27
N ASN A 246 -14.29 12.71 -15.43
CA ASN A 246 -13.57 13.76 -16.18
C ASN A 246 -12.42 14.44 -15.43
N GLY A 247 -11.61 13.71 -14.68
CA GLY A 247 -10.41 14.26 -14.04
C GLY A 247 -10.66 15.30 -12.95
N LYS A 248 -11.88 15.41 -12.43
CA LYS A 248 -12.23 16.38 -11.38
C LYS A 248 -13.02 15.72 -10.28
N THR A 249 -12.48 15.83 -9.06
CA THR A 249 -13.09 15.66 -7.74
C THR A 249 -14.04 14.46 -7.55
N LEU A 250 -13.70 13.65 -6.56
CA LEU A 250 -14.55 12.59 -6.01
C LEU A 250 -15.90 13.16 -5.57
N GLU A 251 -16.94 13.00 -6.37
CA GLU A 251 -18.30 13.24 -5.93
C GLU A 251 -18.84 11.96 -5.27
N LYS A 252 -19.33 12.12 -4.05
CA LYS A 252 -20.04 11.09 -3.31
C LYS A 252 -21.31 10.77 -4.08
N ILE A 253 -21.42 9.55 -4.61
CA ILE A 253 -22.67 9.06 -5.17
C ILE A 253 -23.57 8.73 -3.97
N SER A 254 -24.59 9.53 -3.77
CA SER A 254 -25.71 9.33 -2.82
C SER A 254 -26.54 8.10 -3.17
#